data_5a002d7efb4cdd5ffbec01a05d8b155f
#
_entry.id   5a002d7efb4cdd5ffbec01a05d8b155f
#
_cell.length_a   1.000
_cell.length_b   1.000
_cell.length_c   1.000
_cell.angle_alpha   90.00
_cell.angle_beta   90.00
_cell.angle_gamma   90.00
#
_symmetry.space_group_name_H-M   'P 1'
#
loop_
_entity.id
_entity.type
_entity.pdbx_description
1 polymer ?
#
loop_
_entity_poly.entity_id
_entity_poly.type
_entity_poly.pdbx_seq_one_letter_code
_entity_poly.pdbx_strand_id
1 'polypeptide(L)'
;KEIARQIRLRGIGGIILIDFIDMERKSQEARLVELLKEEVRKDRVKTVVCGMTSLGLVEMTRKRTVHRLWQNYYETCPLCHGQGRILSAESVAQQILEDLERQKSRAPFRSGILIRCEKEVAHRLHAPDMQARLESLVHHDVIIEDNGSMMREGYSILGAGD
;
A
#
# COMPACT_ATOMS: atom_id res chain seq x y z
N LYS A 1 -8.10 10.90 -27.40
CA LYS A 1 -8.64 12.20 -26.94
C LYS A 1 -8.77 12.24 -25.43
N GLU A 2 -9.46 11.28 -24.81
CA GLU A 2 -9.73 11.27 -23.38
C GLU A 2 -8.43 11.20 -22.53
N ILE A 3 -7.45 10.42 -22.93
CA ILE A 3 -6.13 10.34 -22.25
C ILE A 3 -5.50 11.74 -22.16
N ALA A 4 -5.41 12.48 -23.27
CA ALA A 4 -4.84 13.83 -23.28
C ALA A 4 -5.65 14.80 -22.40
N ARG A 5 -6.99 14.65 -22.35
CA ARG A 5 -7.86 15.40 -21.46
C ARG A 5 -7.57 15.08 -19.99
N GLN A 6 -7.48 13.82 -19.62
CA GLN A 6 -7.22 13.38 -18.25
C GLN A 6 -5.84 13.78 -17.76
N ILE A 7 -4.81 13.71 -18.62
CA ILE A 7 -3.45 14.18 -18.30
C ILE A 7 -3.48 15.67 -17.91
N ARG A 8 -4.24 16.50 -18.65
CA ARG A 8 -4.40 17.93 -18.34
C ARG A 8 -5.17 18.15 -17.05
N LEU A 9 -6.34 17.52 -16.91
CA LEU A 9 -7.22 17.69 -15.75
C LEU A 9 -6.56 17.27 -14.45
N ARG A 10 -5.84 16.15 -14.46
CA ARG A 10 -5.17 15.60 -13.28
C ARG A 10 -3.80 16.21 -13.02
N GLY A 11 -3.29 17.08 -13.91
CA GLY A 11 -1.97 17.66 -13.80
C GLY A 11 -0.84 16.63 -13.84
N ILE A 12 -1.03 15.53 -14.57
CA ILE A 12 -0.02 14.46 -14.69
C ILE A 12 1.19 15.03 -15.44
N GLY A 13 2.40 14.84 -14.92
CA GLY A 13 3.63 15.32 -15.53
C GLY A 13 4.82 14.42 -15.19
N GLY A 14 5.87 14.52 -15.99
CA GLY A 14 7.06 13.70 -15.95
C GLY A 14 7.11 12.77 -17.16
N ILE A 15 7.71 11.60 -17.01
CA ILE A 15 7.68 10.52 -18.01
C ILE A 15 6.33 9.82 -17.85
N ILE A 16 5.65 9.59 -18.97
CA ILE A 16 4.33 8.94 -19.02
C ILE A 16 4.45 7.81 -20.03
N LEU A 17 4.13 6.62 -19.60
CA LEU A 17 4.00 5.43 -20.43
C LEU A 17 2.52 5.07 -20.50
N ILE A 18 2.05 4.81 -21.73
CA ILE A 18 0.64 4.46 -21.96
C ILE A 18 0.62 3.11 -22.63
N ASP A 19 -0.04 2.17 -21.97
CA ASP A 19 -0.32 0.85 -22.51
C ASP A 19 -1.67 0.92 -23.24
N PHE A 20 -1.63 0.68 -24.55
CA PHE A 20 -2.82 0.61 -25.38
C PHE A 20 -3.17 -0.84 -25.70
N ILE A 21 -4.44 -1.08 -25.99
CA ILE A 21 -4.85 -2.39 -26.50
C ILE A 21 -4.04 -2.74 -27.76
N ASP A 22 -3.73 -4.01 -27.89
CA ASP A 22 -3.00 -4.52 -29.06
C ASP A 22 -3.72 -4.17 -30.38
N MET A 23 -2.93 -3.76 -31.37
CA MET A 23 -3.41 -3.41 -32.70
C MET A 23 -2.87 -4.37 -33.73
N GLU A 24 -3.73 -4.85 -34.61
CA GLU A 24 -3.38 -5.83 -35.63
C GLU A 24 -2.41 -5.28 -36.71
N ARG A 25 -2.42 -3.96 -36.93
CA ARG A 25 -1.68 -3.32 -38.02
C ARG A 25 -0.82 -2.16 -37.53
N LYS A 26 0.45 -2.14 -37.91
CA LYS A 26 1.37 -1.02 -37.64
C LYS A 26 0.87 0.34 -38.10
N SER A 27 0.04 0.38 -39.15
CA SER A 27 -0.60 1.63 -39.61
C SER A 27 -1.59 2.20 -38.56
N GLN A 28 -2.22 1.36 -37.75
CA GLN A 28 -3.12 1.78 -36.67
C GLN A 28 -2.31 2.37 -35.52
N GLU A 29 -1.17 1.77 -35.18
CA GLU A 29 -0.24 2.30 -34.18
C GLU A 29 0.27 3.69 -34.56
N ALA A 30 0.72 3.87 -35.81
CA ALA A 30 1.18 5.15 -36.31
C ALA A 30 0.10 6.20 -36.25
N ARG A 31 -1.15 5.86 -36.66
CA ARG A 31 -2.30 6.75 -36.58
C ARG A 31 -2.66 7.12 -35.15
N LEU A 32 -2.57 6.17 -34.21
CA LEU A 32 -2.79 6.41 -32.78
C LEU A 32 -1.81 7.44 -32.23
N VAL A 33 -0.51 7.26 -32.51
CA VAL A 33 0.54 8.19 -32.08
C VAL A 33 0.30 9.59 -32.64
N GLU A 34 -0.05 9.72 -33.92
CA GLU A 34 -0.34 11.03 -34.52
C GLU A 34 -1.58 11.69 -33.90
N LEU A 35 -2.66 10.96 -33.67
CA LEU A 35 -3.83 11.46 -32.98
C LEU A 35 -3.51 11.93 -31.55
N LEU A 36 -2.64 11.20 -30.84
CA LEU A 36 -2.22 11.63 -29.50
C LEU A 36 -1.39 12.91 -29.58
N LYS A 37 -0.46 13.02 -30.55
CA LYS A 37 0.33 14.25 -30.80
C LYS A 37 -0.56 15.45 -31.06
N GLU A 38 -1.60 15.28 -31.88
CA GLU A 38 -2.56 16.35 -32.17
C GLU A 38 -3.33 16.81 -30.93
N GLU A 39 -3.77 15.87 -30.10
CA GLU A 39 -4.54 16.17 -28.88
C GLU A 39 -3.69 16.83 -27.80
N VAL A 40 -2.41 16.45 -27.66
CA VAL A 40 -1.51 17.06 -26.67
C VAL A 40 -0.97 18.41 -27.13
N ARG A 41 -0.98 18.76 -28.42
CA ARG A 41 -0.70 20.13 -28.90
C ARG A 41 -1.62 21.18 -28.34
N LYS A 42 -2.83 20.80 -27.92
CA LYS A 42 -3.80 21.68 -27.27
C LYS A 42 -3.44 22.01 -25.82
N ASP A 43 -2.41 21.34 -25.27
CA ASP A 43 -1.96 21.57 -23.91
C ASP A 43 -1.06 22.81 -23.83
N ARG A 44 -1.32 23.66 -22.84
CA ARG A 44 -0.48 24.85 -22.55
C ARG A 44 0.88 24.46 -21.97
N VAL A 45 0.96 23.25 -21.40
CA VAL A 45 2.19 22.71 -20.79
C VAL A 45 2.96 21.94 -21.86
N LYS A 46 4.26 22.19 -21.97
CA LYS A 46 5.14 21.51 -22.93
C LYS A 46 5.03 19.99 -22.78
N THR A 47 4.52 19.36 -23.80
CA THR A 47 4.27 17.91 -23.88
C THR A 47 4.88 17.38 -25.18
N VAL A 48 5.61 16.29 -25.10
CA VAL A 48 6.27 15.65 -26.25
C VAL A 48 5.90 14.17 -26.26
N VAL A 49 5.33 13.71 -27.36
CA VAL A 49 5.08 12.27 -27.61
C VAL A 49 6.28 11.76 -28.41
N CYS A 50 7.06 10.86 -27.80
CA CYS A 50 8.26 10.29 -28.41
C CYS A 50 7.92 9.26 -29.48
N GLY A 51 6.96 8.39 -29.22
CA GLY A 51 6.53 7.34 -30.13
C GLY A 51 6.06 6.10 -29.41
N MET A 52 5.99 4.99 -30.13
CA MET A 52 5.67 3.68 -29.58
C MET A 52 6.96 2.86 -29.43
N THR A 53 7.11 2.19 -28.31
CA THR A 53 8.23 1.29 -28.02
C THR A 53 8.07 -0.05 -28.75
N SER A 54 9.12 -0.85 -28.74
CA SER A 54 9.08 -2.25 -29.22
C SER A 54 8.13 -3.15 -28.41
N LEU A 55 7.75 -2.71 -27.20
CA LEU A 55 6.81 -3.41 -26.31
C LEU A 55 5.36 -2.95 -26.50
N GLY A 56 5.07 -2.08 -27.49
CA GLY A 56 3.72 -1.57 -27.73
C GLY A 56 3.29 -0.42 -26.81
N LEU A 57 4.19 0.13 -25.98
CA LEU A 57 3.91 1.24 -25.09
C LEU A 57 4.15 2.58 -25.81
N VAL A 58 3.24 3.54 -25.64
CA VAL A 58 3.49 4.91 -26.10
C VAL A 58 4.24 5.68 -25.03
N GLU A 59 5.38 6.22 -25.42
CA GLU A 59 6.22 7.08 -24.57
C GLU A 59 5.94 8.54 -24.81
N MET A 60 5.78 9.28 -23.72
CA MET A 60 5.67 10.73 -23.79
C MET A 60 6.23 11.41 -22.54
N THR A 61 6.57 12.67 -22.67
CA THR A 61 6.99 13.51 -21.54
C THR A 61 6.12 14.76 -21.45
N ARG A 62 5.82 15.17 -20.24
CA ARG A 62 5.12 16.42 -19.97
C ARG A 62 5.82 17.16 -18.83
N LYS A 63 6.09 18.45 -19.02
CA LYS A 63 6.69 19.26 -17.97
C LYS A 63 5.85 19.16 -16.68
N ARG A 64 6.50 18.88 -15.56
CA ARG A 64 5.81 18.87 -14.25
C ARG A 64 5.34 20.29 -13.90
N THR A 65 4.07 20.40 -13.56
CA THR A 65 3.51 21.64 -12.99
C THR A 65 3.53 21.55 -11.48
N VAL A 66 3.66 22.70 -10.81
CA VAL A 66 3.86 22.78 -9.36
C VAL A 66 2.68 22.23 -8.57
N HIS A 67 1.46 22.27 -9.12
CA HIS A 67 0.26 21.83 -8.43
C HIS A 67 -0.40 20.66 -9.16
N ARG A 68 -0.43 19.51 -8.51
CA ARG A 68 -1.34 18.43 -8.86
C ARG A 68 -2.64 18.69 -8.10
N LEU A 69 -3.77 18.80 -8.83
CA LEU A 69 -5.09 19.08 -8.24
C LEU A 69 -5.39 18.20 -7.01
N TRP A 70 -5.07 16.93 -7.08
CA TRP A 70 -5.35 15.99 -5.99
C TRP A 70 -4.57 16.28 -4.69
N GLN A 71 -3.38 16.89 -4.76
CA GLN A 71 -2.59 17.23 -3.56
C GLN A 71 -3.27 18.24 -2.64
N ASN A 72 -4.21 19.02 -3.18
CA ASN A 72 -4.97 19.99 -2.40
C ASN A 72 -6.22 19.39 -1.72
N TYR A 73 -6.61 18.17 -2.10
CA TYR A 73 -7.85 17.54 -1.65
C TYR A 73 -7.63 16.24 -0.89
N TYR A 74 -6.43 15.67 -0.92
CA TYR A 74 -6.14 14.38 -0.32
C TYR A 74 -4.91 14.45 0.56
N GLU A 75 -4.98 13.78 1.68
CA GLU A 75 -3.87 13.52 2.57
C GLU A 75 -3.39 12.07 2.41
N THR A 76 -2.16 11.82 2.86
CA THR A 76 -1.66 10.44 2.90
C THR A 76 -2.49 9.63 3.89
N CYS A 77 -2.97 8.48 3.48
CA CYS A 77 -3.76 7.61 4.35
C CYS A 77 -2.97 7.26 5.63
N PRO A 78 -3.50 7.57 6.83
CA PRO A 78 -2.79 7.31 8.08
C PRO A 78 -2.61 5.81 8.38
N LEU A 79 -3.45 4.94 7.79
CA LEU A 79 -3.34 3.49 7.98
C LEU A 79 -2.22 2.86 7.17
N CYS A 80 -2.15 3.16 5.87
CA CYS A 80 -1.19 2.52 4.98
C CYS A 80 -0.04 3.44 4.53
N HIS A 81 0.00 4.68 5.00
CA HIS A 81 1.02 5.68 4.64
C HIS A 81 1.28 5.78 3.12
N GLY A 82 0.23 5.57 2.32
CA GLY A 82 0.30 5.61 0.85
C GLY A 82 0.66 4.27 0.18
N GLN A 83 0.82 3.19 0.94
CA GLN A 83 1.15 1.86 0.39
C GLN A 83 -0.05 1.17 -0.29
N GLY A 84 -1.29 1.61 -0.03
CA GLY A 84 -2.52 1.02 -0.57
C GLY A 84 -2.90 -0.33 0.02
N ARG A 85 -2.16 -0.83 1.01
CA ARG A 85 -2.38 -2.12 1.71
C ARG A 85 -1.88 -2.02 3.14
N ILE A 86 -2.46 -2.85 4.01
CA ILE A 86 -2.06 -3.04 5.41
C ILE A 86 -1.84 -4.53 5.65
N LEU A 87 -1.15 -4.89 6.71
CA LEU A 87 -0.98 -6.29 7.10
C LEU A 87 -2.33 -6.94 7.44
N SER A 88 -2.46 -8.23 7.15
CA SER A 88 -3.62 -9.00 7.60
C SER A 88 -3.54 -9.26 9.12
N ALA A 89 -4.68 -9.51 9.76
CA ALA A 89 -4.73 -9.89 11.17
C ALA A 89 -3.88 -11.13 11.46
N GLU A 90 -3.83 -12.09 10.51
CA GLU A 90 -2.96 -13.26 10.57
C GLU A 90 -1.48 -12.87 10.65
N SER A 91 -1.04 -11.96 9.75
CA SER A 91 0.36 -11.53 9.72
C SER A 91 0.76 -10.78 10.99
N VAL A 92 -0.14 -9.95 11.54
CA VAL A 92 0.13 -9.23 12.79
C VAL A 92 0.15 -10.19 13.97
N ALA A 93 -0.76 -11.15 14.03
CA ALA A 93 -0.76 -12.17 15.08
C ALA A 93 0.55 -13.00 15.04
N GLN A 94 1.04 -13.33 13.84
CA GLN A 94 2.31 -14.01 13.69
C GLN A 94 3.50 -13.15 14.17
N GLN A 95 3.51 -11.85 13.87
CA GLN A 95 4.53 -10.91 14.39
C GLN A 95 4.53 -10.85 15.92
N ILE A 96 3.36 -10.85 16.54
CA ILE A 96 3.24 -10.88 18.01
C ILE A 96 3.91 -12.14 18.57
N LEU A 97 3.68 -13.30 17.96
CA LEU A 97 4.35 -14.53 18.38
C LEU A 97 5.88 -14.46 18.22
N GLU A 98 6.37 -13.95 17.10
CA GLU A 98 7.79 -13.76 16.86
C GLU A 98 8.45 -12.79 17.85
N ASP A 99 7.74 -11.75 18.25
CA ASP A 99 8.20 -10.81 19.26
C ASP A 99 8.27 -11.46 20.65
N LEU A 100 7.28 -12.29 21.00
CA LEU A 100 7.31 -13.08 22.23
C LEU A 100 8.47 -14.08 22.24
N GLU A 101 8.73 -14.76 21.14
CA GLU A 101 9.88 -15.66 20.99
C GLU A 101 11.21 -14.91 21.19
N ARG A 102 11.33 -13.71 20.61
CA ARG A 102 12.50 -12.86 20.79
C ARG A 102 12.67 -12.38 22.23
N GLN A 103 11.57 -12.01 22.89
CA GLN A 103 11.59 -11.60 24.30
C GLN A 103 11.98 -12.78 25.20
N LYS A 104 11.38 -13.95 25.01
CA LYS A 104 11.72 -15.19 25.74
C LYS A 104 13.21 -15.56 25.59
N SER A 105 13.75 -15.39 24.39
CA SER A 105 15.18 -15.68 24.12
C SER A 105 16.13 -14.73 24.86
N ARG A 106 15.69 -13.52 25.20
CA ARG A 106 16.47 -12.53 25.97
C ARG A 106 16.32 -12.73 27.47
N ALA A 107 15.09 -12.98 27.91
CA ALA A 107 14.78 -13.25 29.30
C ALA A 107 13.47 -14.07 29.38
N PRO A 108 13.42 -15.11 30.25
CA PRO A 108 12.19 -15.87 30.44
C PRO A 108 11.12 -14.98 31.06
N PHE A 109 9.86 -15.19 30.66
CA PHE A 109 8.73 -14.53 31.30
C PHE A 109 8.61 -14.97 32.76
N ARG A 110 8.49 -14.01 33.68
CA ARG A 110 8.40 -14.28 35.12
C ARG A 110 6.96 -14.19 35.65
N SER A 111 6.06 -13.64 34.85
CA SER A 111 4.63 -13.44 35.16
C SER A 111 3.80 -13.60 33.90
N GLY A 112 2.48 -13.54 34.04
CA GLY A 112 1.58 -13.44 32.90
C GLY A 112 1.88 -12.24 32.02
N ILE A 113 1.34 -12.22 30.82
CA ILE A 113 1.48 -11.11 29.86
C ILE A 113 0.11 -10.58 29.47
N LEU A 114 0.09 -9.30 29.13
CA LEU A 114 -1.05 -8.61 28.55
C LEU A 114 -0.70 -8.18 27.12
N ILE A 115 -1.46 -8.66 26.15
CA ILE A 115 -1.35 -8.27 24.75
C ILE A 115 -2.53 -7.35 24.42
N ARG A 116 -2.25 -6.11 24.06
CA ARG A 116 -3.25 -5.17 23.54
C ARG A 116 -3.09 -5.05 22.05
N CYS A 117 -4.15 -5.27 21.29
CA CYS A 117 -4.13 -5.20 19.84
C CYS A 117 -5.51 -4.83 19.26
N GLU A 118 -5.58 -4.64 17.96
CA GLU A 118 -6.83 -4.37 17.25
C GLU A 118 -7.74 -5.61 17.29
N LYS A 119 -9.05 -5.39 17.22
CA LYS A 119 -10.10 -6.40 17.40
C LYS A 119 -9.94 -7.66 16.57
N GLU A 120 -9.67 -7.54 15.27
CA GLU A 120 -9.54 -8.73 14.40
C GLU A 120 -8.24 -9.50 14.69
N VAL A 121 -7.18 -8.80 15.13
CA VAL A 121 -5.95 -9.44 15.60
C VAL A 121 -6.20 -10.20 16.89
N ALA A 122 -6.93 -9.59 17.85
CA ALA A 122 -7.33 -10.26 19.08
C ALA A 122 -8.17 -11.52 18.78
N HIS A 123 -9.15 -11.41 17.90
CA HIS A 123 -9.93 -12.56 17.45
C HIS A 123 -9.06 -13.66 16.83
N ARG A 124 -8.06 -13.31 16.05
CA ARG A 124 -7.12 -14.28 15.47
C ARG A 124 -6.23 -14.95 16.52
N LEU A 125 -5.75 -14.19 17.52
CA LEU A 125 -4.96 -14.73 18.62
C LEU A 125 -5.77 -15.69 19.53
N HIS A 126 -7.09 -15.53 19.60
CA HIS A 126 -7.98 -16.46 20.31
C HIS A 126 -8.25 -17.77 19.54
N ALA A 127 -7.83 -17.90 18.29
CA ALA A 127 -8.01 -19.14 17.56
C ALA A 127 -7.16 -20.29 18.19
N PRO A 128 -7.67 -21.53 18.19
CA PRO A 128 -7.06 -22.64 18.94
C PRO A 128 -5.58 -22.89 18.61
N ASP A 129 -5.20 -22.74 17.33
CA ASP A 129 -3.83 -22.92 16.86
C ASP A 129 -2.89 -21.83 17.39
N MET A 130 -3.35 -20.59 17.48
CA MET A 130 -2.58 -19.48 18.04
C MET A 130 -2.50 -19.55 19.57
N GLN A 131 -3.58 -19.91 20.24
CA GLN A 131 -3.57 -20.11 21.70
C GLN A 131 -2.59 -21.20 22.11
N ALA A 132 -2.59 -22.35 21.44
CA ALA A 132 -1.64 -23.41 21.74
C ALA A 132 -0.17 -22.94 21.61
N ARG A 133 0.12 -22.08 20.63
CA ARG A 133 1.46 -21.49 20.46
C ARG A 133 1.79 -20.50 21.57
N LEU A 134 0.85 -19.62 21.94
CA LEU A 134 1.03 -18.67 23.03
C LEU A 134 1.32 -19.37 24.36
N GLU A 135 0.55 -20.41 24.70
CA GLU A 135 0.73 -21.20 25.92
C GLU A 135 2.12 -21.90 25.94
N SER A 136 2.56 -22.44 24.80
CA SER A 136 3.89 -23.04 24.68
C SER A 136 5.03 -22.06 24.83
N LEU A 137 4.81 -20.80 24.49
CA LEU A 137 5.82 -19.74 24.57
C LEU A 137 5.91 -19.12 25.96
N VAL A 138 4.77 -18.77 26.55
CA VAL A 138 4.76 -17.92 27.75
C VAL A 138 4.80 -18.75 29.02
N HIS A 139 4.18 -19.91 29.08
CA HIS A 139 4.01 -20.79 30.27
C HIS A 139 3.33 -20.11 31.49
N HIS A 140 2.69 -18.97 31.28
CA HIS A 140 1.94 -18.17 32.25
C HIS A 140 0.64 -17.68 31.59
N ASP A 141 -0.23 -17.05 32.36
CA ASP A 141 -1.48 -16.50 31.85
C ASP A 141 -1.22 -15.45 30.75
N VAL A 142 -1.95 -15.56 29.64
CA VAL A 142 -1.93 -14.61 28.53
C VAL A 142 -3.29 -13.94 28.47
N ILE A 143 -3.32 -12.66 28.74
CA ILE A 143 -4.53 -11.83 28.59
C ILE A 143 -4.44 -11.10 27.25
N ILE A 144 -5.46 -11.25 26.41
CA ILE A 144 -5.58 -10.56 25.15
C ILE A 144 -6.69 -9.52 25.29
N GLU A 145 -6.33 -8.27 25.18
CA GLU A 145 -7.25 -7.13 25.29
C GLU A 145 -7.49 -6.52 23.90
N ASP A 146 -8.75 -6.53 23.48
CA ASP A 146 -9.22 -5.85 22.28
C ASP A 146 -9.22 -4.33 22.51
N ASN A 147 -8.48 -3.58 21.72
CA ASN A 147 -8.52 -2.14 21.68
C ASN A 147 -8.95 -1.66 20.30
N GLY A 148 -10.25 -1.45 20.12
CA GLY A 148 -10.85 -1.03 18.85
C GLY A 148 -10.37 0.33 18.31
N SER A 149 -9.60 1.11 19.10
CA SER A 149 -8.98 2.36 18.65
C SER A 149 -7.56 2.18 18.11
N MET A 150 -6.96 0.99 18.27
CA MET A 150 -5.63 0.71 17.72
C MET A 150 -5.69 0.45 16.22
N MET A 151 -4.64 0.88 15.53
CA MET A 151 -4.45 0.51 14.12
C MET A 151 -4.14 -0.98 14.02
N ARG A 152 -4.45 -1.60 12.87
CA ARG A 152 -4.23 -3.02 12.61
C ARG A 152 -2.83 -3.52 12.99
N GLU A 153 -1.80 -2.75 12.67
CA GLU A 153 -0.39 -3.10 12.88
C GLU A 153 0.13 -2.66 14.27
N GLY A 154 -0.71 -1.94 15.04
CA GLY A 154 -0.37 -1.52 16.39
C GLY A 154 -0.68 -2.60 17.41
N TYR A 155 0.29 -2.92 18.27
CA TYR A 155 0.10 -3.78 19.43
C TYR A 155 1.09 -3.43 20.54
N SER A 156 0.79 -3.84 21.74
CA SER A 156 1.71 -3.76 22.86
C SER A 156 1.70 -5.06 23.66
N ILE A 157 2.87 -5.44 24.14
CA ILE A 157 3.07 -6.61 25.00
C ILE A 157 3.63 -6.10 26.32
N LEU A 158 2.89 -6.28 27.41
CA LEU A 158 3.20 -5.81 28.74
C LEU A 158 3.30 -7.00 29.68
N GLY A 159 4.22 -6.96 30.67
CA GLY A 159 4.19 -7.91 31.78
C GLY A 159 2.93 -7.69 32.62
N ALA A 160 2.28 -8.75 33.07
CA ALA A 160 1.07 -8.64 33.94
C ALA A 160 1.44 -8.18 35.36
N GLY A 161 2.13 -7.06 35.48
CA GLY A 161 2.61 -6.50 36.76
C GLY A 161 3.27 -5.14 36.63
N ASP A 162 3.26 -4.59 35.40
CA ASP A 162 3.73 -3.21 35.14
C ASP A 162 2.56 -2.23 34.97
#